data_7eb1851b14e941a188009f095ce59cd1
#
_entry.id   7eb1851b14e941a188009f095ce59cd1
#
_cell.length_a   1.000
_cell.length_b   1.000
_cell.length_c   1.000
_cell.angle_alpha   90.00
_cell.angle_beta   90.00
_cell.angle_gamma   90.00
#
_symmetry.space_group_name_H-M   'P 1'
#
loop_
_entity.id
_entity.type
_entity.pdbx_description
1 polymer ?
#
loop_
_entity_poly.entity_id
_entity_poly.type
_entity_poly.pdbx_seq_one_letter_code
_entity_poly.pdbx_strand_id
1 'polypeptide(L)'
;MSTLKTTALRNPSSSTDNIVLNSNGTVVVGGVSSSGGGNTVQEILTRPCDGGTVTSANGTITFPNVTAVQTLTSSYVDVTGSSITYQPPAGTHTVIYRFQFHCTRADADTIGHYRFDVGSYEVVYARHTQRGEDFSGRIVFTWPIKIGGSADTNTGALASWNSALTLKMRARRYNGTYDQKLHVTDNWDGAGTDMFSMPILSLTAIG
;
A
#
# COMPACT_ATOMS: atom_id res chain seq x y z
N MET A 1 -18.62 -8.30 -48.80
CA MET A 1 -18.53 -7.80 -47.40
C MET A 1 -18.71 -6.28 -47.40
N SER A 2 -19.66 -5.77 -46.61
CA SER A 2 -19.83 -4.32 -46.45
C SER A 2 -18.84 -3.81 -45.43
N THR A 3 -18.03 -2.84 -45.80
CA THR A 3 -17.08 -2.17 -44.87
C THR A 3 -17.64 -0.80 -44.52
N LEU A 4 -17.86 -0.56 -43.21
CA LEU A 4 -18.22 0.77 -42.75
C LEU A 4 -16.92 1.63 -42.69
N LYS A 5 -16.87 2.68 -43.49
CA LYS A 5 -15.79 3.68 -43.46
C LYS A 5 -16.31 4.92 -42.75
N THR A 6 -15.88 5.12 -41.51
CA THR A 6 -16.20 6.32 -40.73
C THR A 6 -14.98 6.73 -39.91
N THR A 7 -14.86 8.02 -39.65
CA THR A 7 -13.81 8.57 -38.77
C THR A 7 -14.29 8.73 -37.35
N ALA A 8 -15.60 8.72 -37.12
CA ALA A 8 -16.18 8.85 -35.80
C ALA A 8 -17.57 8.23 -35.71
N LEU A 9 -17.95 7.79 -34.54
CA LEU A 9 -19.30 7.37 -34.15
C LEU A 9 -19.79 8.27 -33.01
N ARG A 10 -20.98 8.81 -33.16
CA ARG A 10 -21.60 9.72 -32.20
C ARG A 10 -23.03 9.32 -31.88
N ASN A 11 -23.40 9.34 -30.61
CA ASN A 11 -24.81 9.27 -30.25
C ASN A 11 -25.50 10.58 -30.71
N PRO A 12 -26.69 10.54 -31.35
CA PRO A 12 -27.40 11.74 -31.79
C PRO A 12 -27.64 12.80 -30.71
N SER A 13 -27.71 12.39 -29.47
CA SER A 13 -27.89 13.30 -28.30
C SER A 13 -26.58 13.81 -27.70
N SER A 14 -25.42 13.45 -28.24
CA SER A 14 -24.12 13.91 -27.78
C SER A 14 -23.62 15.09 -28.62
N SER A 15 -23.02 16.08 -27.96
CA SER A 15 -22.34 17.19 -28.61
C SER A 15 -20.92 16.86 -29.11
N THR A 16 -20.38 15.70 -28.70
CA THR A 16 -19.02 15.26 -29.03
C THR A 16 -19.03 13.84 -29.56
N ASP A 17 -18.02 13.47 -30.34
CA ASP A 17 -17.88 12.13 -30.86
C ASP A 17 -17.58 11.12 -29.72
N ASN A 18 -18.32 10.00 -29.71
CA ASN A 18 -18.16 8.97 -28.70
C ASN A 18 -16.98 8.02 -29.02
N ILE A 19 -16.70 7.83 -30.30
CA ILE A 19 -15.55 7.03 -30.77
C ILE A 19 -14.90 7.80 -31.93
N VAL A 20 -13.62 8.08 -31.80
CA VAL A 20 -12.80 8.73 -32.82
C VAL A 20 -11.73 7.75 -33.30
N LEU A 21 -11.66 7.54 -34.61
CA LEU A 21 -10.63 6.74 -35.27
C LEU A 21 -9.58 7.70 -35.85
N ASN A 22 -8.42 7.74 -35.23
CA ASN A 22 -7.32 8.60 -35.66
C ASN A 22 -6.61 7.99 -36.89
N SER A 23 -6.04 8.84 -37.75
CA SER A 23 -5.30 8.43 -38.94
C SER A 23 -4.02 7.59 -38.62
N ASN A 24 -3.54 7.64 -37.38
CA ASN A 24 -2.42 6.81 -36.89
C ASN A 24 -2.84 5.40 -36.43
N GLY A 25 -4.09 5.00 -36.63
CA GLY A 25 -4.62 3.72 -36.21
C GLY A 25 -5.04 3.62 -34.74
N THR A 26 -4.95 4.71 -33.98
CA THR A 26 -5.46 4.72 -32.59
C THR A 26 -6.96 4.98 -32.55
N VAL A 27 -7.64 4.32 -31.61
CA VAL A 27 -9.06 4.51 -31.32
C VAL A 27 -9.18 5.29 -30.01
N VAL A 28 -9.82 6.44 -30.06
CA VAL A 28 -10.19 7.18 -28.87
C VAL A 28 -11.68 6.97 -28.64
N VAL A 29 -12.03 6.36 -27.53
CA VAL A 29 -13.40 6.26 -27.05
C VAL A 29 -13.65 7.46 -26.14
N GLY A 30 -14.18 8.54 -26.74
CA GLY A 30 -14.59 9.73 -26.01
C GLY A 30 -15.83 9.45 -25.19
N GLY A 31 -15.78 9.83 -23.92
CA GLY A 31 -16.94 9.69 -23.05
C GLY A 31 -17.14 8.28 -22.46
N VAL A 32 -16.07 7.54 -22.18
CA VAL A 32 -16.13 6.68 -21.01
C VAL A 32 -16.05 7.63 -19.79
N SER A 33 -17.06 8.51 -19.67
CA SER A 33 -17.42 8.99 -18.37
C SER A 33 -17.99 7.76 -17.66
N SER A 34 -17.24 7.19 -16.76
CA SER A 34 -17.79 6.39 -15.67
C SER A 34 -18.68 7.30 -14.81
N SER A 35 -19.81 7.76 -15.39
CA SER A 35 -20.90 8.41 -14.64
C SER A 35 -21.70 7.37 -13.84
N GLY A 36 -21.31 6.13 -13.86
CA GLY A 36 -21.59 5.18 -12.79
C GLY A 36 -20.42 5.27 -11.83
N GLY A 37 -20.64 5.69 -10.58
CA GLY A 37 -19.62 5.82 -9.53
C GLY A 37 -18.96 4.48 -9.16
N GLY A 38 -18.30 3.86 -10.14
CA GLY A 38 -17.49 2.67 -9.94
C GLY A 38 -16.08 3.07 -9.61
N ASN A 39 -15.55 2.54 -8.53
CA ASN A 39 -14.16 2.70 -8.15
C ASN A 39 -13.26 2.12 -9.27
N THR A 40 -12.43 2.95 -9.86
CA THR A 40 -11.47 2.55 -10.89
C THR A 40 -10.07 2.48 -10.27
N VAL A 41 -9.39 1.35 -10.45
CA VAL A 41 -7.99 1.26 -10.05
C VAL A 41 -7.17 2.13 -11.01
N GLN A 42 -6.58 3.20 -10.48
CA GLN A 42 -5.75 4.13 -11.23
C GLN A 42 -4.28 3.70 -11.24
N GLU A 43 -3.81 3.13 -10.13
CA GLU A 43 -2.42 2.70 -10.00
C GLU A 43 -2.27 1.56 -8.99
N ILE A 44 -1.41 0.59 -9.31
CA ILE A 44 -0.95 -0.45 -8.38
C ILE A 44 0.56 -0.46 -8.38
N LEU A 45 1.15 -0.23 -7.23
CA LEU A 45 2.59 -0.31 -6.99
C LEU A 45 2.84 -1.43 -5.98
N THR A 46 3.52 -2.47 -6.40
CA THR A 46 3.80 -3.64 -5.54
C THR A 46 5.22 -4.13 -5.80
N ARG A 47 5.99 -4.28 -4.73
CA ARG A 47 7.35 -4.80 -4.83
C ARG A 47 7.83 -5.43 -3.52
N PRO A 48 8.73 -6.43 -3.57
CA PRO A 48 9.58 -6.78 -2.43
C PRO A 48 10.38 -5.54 -1.98
N CYS A 49 10.66 -5.44 -0.70
CA CYS A 49 11.47 -4.35 -0.15
C CYS A 49 12.99 -4.61 -0.40
N ASP A 50 13.36 -4.63 -1.68
CA ASP A 50 14.70 -4.93 -2.20
C ASP A 50 15.48 -3.69 -2.66
N GLY A 51 14.97 -2.49 -2.38
CA GLY A 51 15.56 -1.22 -2.81
C GLY A 51 15.30 -0.86 -4.27
N GLY A 52 14.53 -1.65 -4.99
CA GLY A 52 14.23 -1.39 -6.39
C GLY A 52 13.22 -0.26 -6.59
N THR A 53 13.11 0.21 -7.83
CA THR A 53 12.27 1.32 -8.23
C THR A 53 11.06 0.88 -9.05
N VAL A 54 9.99 1.68 -9.01
CA VAL A 54 8.80 1.55 -9.86
C VAL A 54 8.42 2.93 -10.37
N THR A 55 8.01 3.02 -11.63
CA THR A 55 7.44 4.26 -12.18
C THR A 55 5.99 4.39 -11.72
N SER A 56 5.67 5.52 -11.12
CA SER A 56 4.31 5.93 -10.73
C SER A 56 3.84 7.09 -11.60
N ALA A 57 2.57 7.43 -11.48
CA ALA A 57 1.99 8.59 -12.19
C ALA A 57 2.71 9.91 -11.87
N ASN A 58 3.27 10.04 -10.66
CA ASN A 58 3.95 11.26 -10.19
C ASN A 58 5.49 11.11 -10.11
N GLY A 59 6.08 10.16 -10.82
CA GLY A 59 7.52 9.96 -10.91
C GLY A 59 8.00 8.60 -10.43
N THR A 60 9.30 8.45 -10.26
CA THR A 60 9.90 7.19 -9.83
C THR A 60 9.86 7.09 -8.31
N ILE A 61 9.38 5.96 -7.81
CA ILE A 61 9.36 5.62 -6.38
C ILE A 61 10.40 4.54 -6.12
N THR A 62 11.26 4.77 -5.13
CA THR A 62 12.19 3.76 -4.63
C THR A 62 11.56 3.05 -3.43
N PHE A 63 11.45 1.74 -3.52
CA PHE A 63 10.99 0.91 -2.40
C PHE A 63 12.10 0.75 -1.36
N PRO A 64 11.73 0.55 -0.08
CA PRO A 64 12.71 0.33 0.96
C PRO A 64 13.62 -0.88 0.66
N ASN A 65 14.83 -0.86 1.17
CA ASN A 65 15.76 -1.99 1.09
C ASN A 65 15.90 -2.65 2.47
N VAL A 66 15.39 -3.86 2.60
CA VAL A 66 15.45 -4.64 3.85
C VAL A 66 16.37 -5.83 3.64
N THR A 67 17.46 -5.86 4.36
CA THR A 67 18.51 -6.88 4.20
C THR A 67 18.76 -7.70 5.46
N ALA A 68 18.05 -7.40 6.55
CA ALA A 68 18.26 -8.06 7.84
C ALA A 68 16.99 -8.16 8.68
N VAL A 69 17.02 -9.07 9.62
CA VAL A 69 16.02 -9.22 10.69
C VAL A 69 16.02 -7.96 11.57
N GLN A 70 14.85 -7.53 12.00
CA GLN A 70 14.66 -6.45 12.95
C GLN A 70 14.15 -6.99 14.28
N THR A 71 14.88 -6.78 15.37
CA THR A 71 14.40 -7.07 16.73
C THR A 71 13.72 -5.82 17.29
N LEU A 72 12.50 -5.97 17.80
CA LEU A 72 11.77 -4.87 18.40
C LEU A 72 12.30 -4.52 19.78
N THR A 73 12.26 -3.23 20.11
CA THR A 73 12.56 -2.70 21.45
C THR A 73 11.26 -2.40 22.19
N SER A 74 11.33 -2.05 23.47
CA SER A 74 10.19 -1.59 24.28
C SER A 74 9.69 -0.19 23.90
N SER A 75 10.45 0.56 23.10
CA SER A 75 10.05 1.84 22.52
C SER A 75 9.59 1.66 21.07
N TYR A 76 8.65 2.49 20.58
CA TYR A 76 8.25 2.48 19.20
C TYR A 76 9.40 2.87 18.26
N VAL A 77 9.68 1.98 17.33
CA VAL A 77 10.64 2.19 16.24
C VAL A 77 9.93 2.00 14.90
N ASP A 78 10.45 2.57 13.84
CA ASP A 78 9.92 2.33 12.50
C ASP A 78 10.12 0.85 12.14
N VAL A 79 9.09 0.22 11.58
CA VAL A 79 9.19 -1.13 11.02
C VAL A 79 9.97 -1.03 9.72
N THR A 80 11.13 -1.64 9.68
CA THR A 80 12.01 -1.61 8.51
C THR A 80 11.25 -2.12 7.27
N GLY A 81 11.34 -1.41 6.16
CA GLY A 81 10.64 -1.77 4.93
C GLY A 81 9.20 -1.25 4.82
N SER A 82 8.62 -0.70 5.89
CA SER A 82 7.25 -0.19 5.86
C SER A 82 7.11 1.25 5.38
N SER A 83 8.21 2.02 5.35
CA SER A 83 8.18 3.45 5.04
C SER A 83 8.23 3.68 3.54
N ILE A 84 7.27 4.42 3.01
CA ILE A 84 7.24 4.83 1.61
C ILE A 84 6.69 6.24 1.49
N THR A 85 7.35 7.06 0.66
CA THR A 85 6.87 8.40 0.32
C THR A 85 6.12 8.32 -1.00
N TYR A 86 4.86 8.74 -0.98
CA TYR A 86 3.95 8.56 -2.10
C TYR A 86 3.04 9.76 -2.31
N GLN A 87 2.74 10.06 -3.57
CA GLN A 87 1.69 10.97 -4.02
C GLN A 87 0.81 10.21 -5.02
N PRO A 88 -0.50 10.07 -4.75
CA PRO A 88 -1.39 9.36 -5.68
C PRO A 88 -1.66 10.18 -6.94
N PRO A 89 -2.12 9.52 -8.04
CA PRO A 89 -2.64 10.20 -9.22
C PRO A 89 -3.75 11.20 -8.89
N ALA A 90 -3.90 12.22 -9.72
CA ALA A 90 -5.00 13.16 -9.59
C ALA A 90 -6.36 12.44 -9.74
N GLY A 91 -7.35 12.82 -8.93
CA GLY A 91 -8.67 12.18 -8.92
C GLY A 91 -8.77 10.94 -8.03
N THR A 92 -7.68 10.51 -7.39
CA THR A 92 -7.73 9.42 -6.40
C THR A 92 -8.59 9.83 -5.20
N HIS A 93 -9.55 8.98 -4.84
CA HIS A 93 -10.37 9.14 -3.62
C HIS A 93 -10.04 8.15 -2.51
N THR A 94 -9.28 7.10 -2.81
CA THR A 94 -8.83 6.11 -1.81
C THR A 94 -7.44 5.58 -2.17
N VAL A 95 -6.55 5.54 -1.20
CA VAL A 95 -5.27 4.83 -1.30
C VAL A 95 -5.29 3.68 -0.31
N ILE A 96 -5.03 2.46 -0.78
CA ILE A 96 -4.86 1.29 0.07
C ILE A 96 -3.36 1.06 0.27
N TYR A 97 -2.90 1.22 1.50
CA TYR A 97 -1.57 0.82 1.93
C TYR A 97 -1.63 -0.63 2.40
N ARG A 98 -0.71 -1.47 1.93
CA ARG A 98 -0.58 -2.84 2.37
C ARG A 98 0.89 -3.17 2.59
N PHE A 99 1.21 -3.63 3.79
CA PHE A 99 2.54 -4.10 4.16
C PHE A 99 2.47 -5.51 4.71
N GLN A 100 3.31 -6.39 4.20
CA GLN A 100 3.31 -7.80 4.52
C GLN A 100 4.71 -8.22 4.93
N PHE A 101 4.82 -8.84 6.09
CA PHE A 101 6.09 -9.29 6.64
C PHE A 101 5.88 -10.52 7.53
N HIS A 102 6.95 -11.25 7.77
CA HIS A 102 6.95 -12.32 8.76
C HIS A 102 7.43 -11.77 10.11
N CYS A 103 6.87 -12.31 11.18
CA CYS A 103 7.38 -12.10 12.52
C CYS A 103 7.41 -13.43 13.28
N THR A 104 8.36 -13.51 14.18
CA THR A 104 8.48 -14.64 15.10
C THR A 104 8.80 -14.14 16.50
N ARG A 105 8.62 -15.01 17.45
CA ARG A 105 9.12 -14.80 18.81
C ARG A 105 10.65 -14.99 18.86
N ALA A 106 11.27 -14.43 19.90
CA ALA A 106 12.63 -14.79 20.28
C ALA A 106 12.64 -15.82 21.43
N ASP A 107 11.62 -15.79 22.29
CA ASP A 107 11.40 -16.63 23.46
C ASP A 107 9.91 -17.07 23.57
N ALA A 108 9.47 -17.57 24.75
CA ALA A 108 8.20 -18.27 24.93
C ALA A 108 6.95 -17.50 24.50
N ASP A 109 6.82 -16.22 24.83
CA ASP A 109 5.67 -15.40 24.50
C ASP A 109 6.05 -14.19 23.66
N THR A 110 5.21 -13.79 22.72
CA THR A 110 5.40 -12.56 21.96
C THR A 110 4.19 -11.63 22.06
N ILE A 111 4.45 -10.35 22.36
CA ILE A 111 3.45 -9.28 22.26
C ILE A 111 4.08 -8.09 21.57
N GLY A 112 3.62 -7.85 20.34
CA GLY A 112 4.00 -6.68 19.56
C GLY A 112 2.84 -5.71 19.44
N HIS A 113 3.13 -4.42 19.60
CA HIS A 113 2.19 -3.32 19.36
C HIS A 113 2.59 -2.59 18.10
N TYR A 114 1.65 -2.42 17.19
CA TYR A 114 1.85 -1.81 15.88
C TYR A 114 0.99 -0.56 15.75
N ARG A 115 1.55 0.47 15.10
CA ARG A 115 0.90 1.72 14.74
C ARG A 115 1.12 2.00 13.27
N PHE A 116 0.23 2.78 12.69
CA PHE A 116 0.36 3.26 11.33
C PHE A 116 0.34 4.78 11.32
N ASP A 117 1.27 5.39 10.61
CA ASP A 117 1.39 6.84 10.47
C ASP A 117 1.12 7.24 9.03
N VAL A 118 0.37 8.33 8.86
CA VAL A 118 0.14 9.04 7.60
C VAL A 118 0.73 10.44 7.73
N GLY A 119 1.81 10.70 7.01
CA GLY A 119 2.56 11.94 7.19
C GLY A 119 3.12 12.05 8.62
N SER A 120 2.69 13.07 9.35
CA SER A 120 3.19 13.38 10.70
C SER A 120 2.33 12.85 11.85
N TYR A 121 1.20 12.19 11.58
CA TYR A 121 0.28 11.76 12.62
C TYR A 121 0.02 10.25 12.60
N GLU A 122 -0.29 9.71 13.78
CA GLU A 122 -0.71 8.33 13.97
C GLU A 122 -2.19 8.17 13.62
N VAL A 123 -2.51 7.09 12.89
CA VAL A 123 -3.89 6.66 12.63
C VAL A 123 -4.37 5.83 13.82
N VAL A 124 -5.20 6.41 14.67
CA VAL A 124 -5.56 5.82 15.98
C VAL A 124 -6.25 4.47 15.85
N TYR A 125 -7.17 4.32 14.88
CA TYR A 125 -7.94 3.08 14.69
C TYR A 125 -7.17 1.99 13.93
N ALA A 126 -5.97 2.30 13.43
CA ALA A 126 -5.08 1.32 12.80
C ALA A 126 -4.15 0.60 13.81
N ARG A 127 -4.29 0.89 15.11
CA ARG A 127 -3.53 0.22 16.15
C ARG A 127 -3.82 -1.27 16.15
N HIS A 128 -2.76 -2.04 16.21
CA HIS A 128 -2.83 -3.49 16.17
C HIS A 128 -1.92 -4.10 17.23
N THR A 129 -2.40 -5.17 17.89
CA THR A 129 -1.58 -5.96 18.82
C THR A 129 -1.48 -7.37 18.28
N GLN A 130 -0.27 -7.84 18.03
CA GLN A 130 0.01 -9.24 17.78
C GLN A 130 0.41 -9.90 19.08
N ARG A 131 -0.30 -10.97 19.46
CA ARG A 131 -0.02 -11.76 20.65
C ARG A 131 -0.14 -13.26 20.31
N GLY A 132 0.70 -14.07 20.89
CA GLY A 132 0.60 -15.53 20.82
C GLY A 132 1.73 -16.20 21.56
N GLU A 133 1.42 -17.31 22.22
CA GLU A 133 2.40 -18.32 22.57
C GLU A 133 2.85 -18.95 21.25
N ASP A 134 4.15 -19.14 21.07
CA ASP A 134 4.70 -19.77 19.85
C ASP A 134 4.32 -19.13 18.51
N PHE A 135 3.96 -17.84 18.50
CA PHE A 135 3.58 -17.22 17.24
C PHE A 135 4.78 -17.02 16.32
N SER A 136 4.76 -17.74 15.21
CA SER A 136 5.57 -17.47 14.05
C SER A 136 4.67 -17.42 12.84
N GLY A 137 4.72 -16.34 12.08
CA GLY A 137 3.83 -16.22 10.94
C GLY A 137 3.87 -14.90 10.22
N ARG A 138 3.04 -14.83 9.18
CA ARG A 138 2.90 -13.67 8.35
C ARG A 138 1.90 -12.70 8.94
N ILE A 139 2.32 -11.44 9.07
CA ILE A 139 1.41 -10.31 9.31
C ILE A 139 1.11 -9.64 7.96
N VAL A 140 -0.15 -9.40 7.70
CA VAL A 140 -0.62 -8.56 6.58
C VAL A 140 -1.36 -7.38 7.16
N PHE A 141 -0.72 -6.23 7.16
CA PHE A 141 -1.36 -4.97 7.52
C PHE A 141 -1.94 -4.33 6.26
N THR A 142 -3.21 -3.94 6.31
CA THR A 142 -3.88 -3.26 5.20
C THR A 142 -4.71 -2.12 5.78
N TRP A 143 -4.54 -0.91 5.21
CA TRP A 143 -5.31 0.26 5.65
C TRP A 143 -5.75 1.11 4.47
N PRO A 144 -7.06 1.39 4.33
CA PRO A 144 -7.57 2.32 3.32
C PRO A 144 -7.51 3.75 3.86
N ILE A 145 -6.89 4.64 3.10
CA ILE A 145 -6.81 6.08 3.38
C ILE A 145 -7.80 6.77 2.44
N LYS A 146 -8.86 7.31 2.97
CA LYS A 146 -9.84 8.09 2.20
C LYS A 146 -9.31 9.49 1.91
N ILE A 147 -9.58 10.00 0.72
CA ILE A 147 -9.22 11.34 0.27
C ILE A 147 -10.49 12.08 -0.14
N GLY A 148 -10.61 13.30 0.33
CA GLY A 148 -11.81 14.13 0.15
C GLY A 148 -12.70 14.15 1.40
N GLY A 149 -13.49 15.21 1.53
CA GLY A 149 -14.30 15.44 2.72
C GLY A 149 -13.50 15.99 3.91
N SER A 150 -13.90 15.64 5.12
CA SER A 150 -13.23 16.10 6.34
C SER A 150 -12.03 15.21 6.68
N ALA A 151 -10.92 15.83 7.06
CA ALA A 151 -9.77 15.10 7.60
C ALA A 151 -10.10 14.52 8.98
N ASP A 152 -9.63 13.30 9.24
CA ASP A 152 -9.81 12.61 10.52
C ASP A 152 -8.59 11.75 10.84
N THR A 153 -7.86 12.10 11.87
CA THR A 153 -6.66 11.38 12.31
C THR A 153 -6.96 10.00 12.88
N ASN A 154 -8.17 9.76 13.37
CA ASN A 154 -8.52 8.43 13.88
C ASN A 154 -8.59 7.39 12.76
N THR A 155 -9.14 7.77 11.63
CA THR A 155 -9.27 6.89 10.45
C THR A 155 -8.15 7.09 9.42
N GLY A 156 -7.36 8.17 9.54
CA GLY A 156 -6.36 8.55 8.56
C GLY A 156 -6.92 9.22 7.31
N ALA A 157 -8.20 9.64 7.34
CA ALA A 157 -8.81 10.34 6.22
C ALA A 157 -8.16 11.71 6.01
N LEU A 158 -7.93 12.07 4.75
CA LEU A 158 -7.33 13.33 4.32
C LEU A 158 -8.35 14.18 3.58
N ALA A 159 -8.40 15.48 3.86
CA ALA A 159 -9.22 16.40 3.06
C ALA A 159 -8.73 16.50 1.61
N SER A 160 -7.42 16.41 1.41
CA SER A 160 -6.77 16.35 0.09
C SER A 160 -5.41 15.67 0.21
N TRP A 161 -4.89 15.17 -0.92
CA TRP A 161 -3.54 14.58 -0.98
C TRP A 161 -2.84 15.07 -2.26
N ASN A 162 -2.34 16.30 -2.23
CA ASN A 162 -1.78 17.00 -3.39
C ASN A 162 -0.25 17.05 -3.41
N SER A 163 0.42 16.47 -2.41
CA SER A 163 1.88 16.40 -2.30
C SER A 163 2.30 15.08 -1.71
N ALA A 164 3.54 14.70 -1.93
CA ALA A 164 4.07 13.45 -1.40
C ALA A 164 3.99 13.40 0.14
N LEU A 165 3.43 12.31 0.69
CA LEU A 165 3.37 12.01 2.11
C LEU A 165 4.08 10.68 2.40
N THR A 166 4.72 10.60 3.55
CA THR A 166 5.31 9.35 4.02
C THR A 166 4.27 8.52 4.77
N LEU A 167 4.10 7.28 4.36
CA LEU A 167 3.31 6.26 5.02
C LEU A 167 4.27 5.29 5.69
N LYS A 168 4.03 4.91 6.95
CA LYS A 168 4.90 3.95 7.63
C LYS A 168 4.22 3.27 8.80
N MET A 169 4.71 2.09 9.14
CA MET A 169 4.38 1.42 10.39
C MET A 169 5.47 1.65 11.43
N ARG A 170 5.05 1.78 12.69
CA ARG A 170 5.92 1.72 13.85
C ARG A 170 5.51 0.58 14.76
N ALA A 171 6.48 -0.05 15.39
CA ALA A 171 6.22 -1.15 16.29
C ALA A 171 7.10 -1.09 17.54
N ARG A 172 6.63 -1.76 18.60
CA ARG A 172 7.40 -2.04 19.81
C ARG A 172 7.00 -3.40 20.38
N ARG A 173 7.88 -4.06 21.11
CA ARG A 173 7.48 -5.16 21.99
C ARG A 173 6.77 -4.61 23.23
N TYR A 174 5.94 -5.43 23.88
CA TYR A 174 5.20 -5.02 25.09
C TYR A 174 6.13 -4.58 26.22
N ASN A 175 7.10 -5.43 26.58
CA ASN A 175 8.15 -5.15 27.57
C ASN A 175 9.39 -6.01 27.29
N GLY A 176 10.38 -5.98 28.20
CA GLY A 176 11.65 -6.69 28.02
C GLY A 176 11.56 -8.22 28.01
N THR A 177 10.45 -8.80 28.45
CA THR A 177 10.24 -10.25 28.50
C THR A 177 9.68 -10.81 27.18
N TYR A 178 8.97 -10.00 26.40
CA TYR A 178 8.29 -10.42 25.16
C TYR A 178 9.05 -9.95 23.95
N ASP A 179 10.05 -10.70 23.55
CA ASP A 179 10.84 -10.38 22.38
C ASP A 179 10.09 -10.73 21.09
N GLN A 180 10.18 -9.86 20.11
CA GLN A 180 9.65 -10.06 18.79
C GLN A 180 10.66 -9.67 17.72
N LYS A 181 10.88 -10.57 16.78
CA LYS A 181 11.71 -10.37 15.58
C LYS A 181 10.81 -10.25 14.36
N LEU A 182 11.14 -9.33 13.48
CA LEU A 182 10.45 -9.08 12.21
C LEU A 182 11.35 -9.49 11.04
N HIS A 183 10.74 -9.82 9.91
CA HIS A 183 11.43 -10.23 8.68
C HIS A 183 12.18 -11.55 8.83
N VAL A 184 11.61 -12.43 9.61
CA VAL A 184 12.19 -13.75 9.87
C VAL A 184 11.09 -14.81 9.97
N THR A 185 11.37 -15.98 9.44
CA THR A 185 10.63 -17.21 9.69
C THR A 185 11.55 -18.17 10.45
N ASP A 186 11.03 -18.81 11.47
CA ASP A 186 11.75 -19.78 12.28
C ASP A 186 11.49 -21.20 11.81
N ASN A 187 12.34 -22.12 12.25
CA ASN A 187 12.26 -23.55 11.94
C ASN A 187 12.16 -23.86 10.42
N TRP A 188 12.75 -23.01 9.58
CA TRP A 188 12.84 -23.31 8.16
C TRP A 188 13.79 -24.51 7.95
N ASP A 189 13.26 -25.60 7.44
CA ASP A 189 14.03 -26.81 7.13
C ASP A 189 14.79 -27.44 8.32
N GLY A 190 14.27 -27.26 9.55
CA GLY A 190 14.79 -27.84 10.77
C GLY A 190 14.55 -26.99 12.01
N ALA A 191 14.57 -27.65 13.17
CA ALA A 191 14.37 -26.97 14.44
C ALA A 191 15.52 -25.96 14.73
N GLY A 192 15.16 -24.74 15.12
CA GLY A 192 16.09 -23.69 15.48
C GLY A 192 16.76 -22.97 14.31
N THR A 193 16.29 -23.19 13.08
CA THR A 193 16.81 -22.51 11.89
C THR A 193 15.97 -21.29 11.59
N ASP A 194 16.48 -20.09 11.85
CA ASP A 194 15.88 -18.82 11.51
C ASP A 194 16.32 -18.38 10.11
N MET A 195 15.37 -18.05 9.24
CA MET A 195 15.65 -17.58 7.89
C MET A 195 15.07 -16.16 7.69
N PHE A 196 15.87 -15.28 7.10
CA PHE A 196 15.41 -13.97 6.67
C PHE A 196 14.26 -14.10 5.67
N SER A 197 13.20 -13.33 5.87
CA SER A 197 12.03 -13.25 5.00
C SER A 197 11.79 -11.81 4.56
N MET A 198 11.97 -11.55 3.28
CA MET A 198 11.82 -10.20 2.73
C MET A 198 10.37 -9.73 2.78
N PRO A 199 10.09 -8.54 3.34
CA PRO A 199 8.75 -7.97 3.35
C PRO A 199 8.33 -7.49 1.96
N ILE A 200 7.02 -7.34 1.77
CA ILE A 200 6.41 -6.82 0.55
C ILE A 200 5.58 -5.58 0.90
N LEU A 201 5.75 -4.52 0.13
CA LEU A 201 4.98 -3.30 0.24
C LEU A 201 4.14 -3.08 -1.02
N SER A 202 2.89 -2.67 -0.82
CA SER A 202 1.97 -2.39 -1.92
C SER A 202 1.17 -1.12 -1.65
N LEU A 203 0.92 -0.36 -2.71
CA LEU A 203 -0.01 0.76 -2.75
C LEU A 203 -1.00 0.55 -3.90
N THR A 204 -2.26 0.83 -3.65
CA THR A 204 -3.29 0.83 -4.69
C THR A 204 -4.06 2.14 -4.60
N ALA A 205 -4.07 2.90 -5.70
CA ALA A 205 -4.85 4.13 -5.82
C ALA A 205 -6.15 3.85 -6.59
N ILE A 206 -7.26 4.34 -6.04
CA ILE A 206 -8.61 4.15 -6.56
C ILE A 206 -9.25 5.53 -6.74
N GLY A 207 -9.79 5.78 -7.94
CA GLY A 207 -10.45 7.02 -8.34
C GLY A 207 -11.82 6.81 -8.94
#